data_4499bf2c7a8721c65d052ad52cce2538
#
_entry.id   4499bf2c7a8721c65d052ad52cce2538
#
_cell.length_a   1.000
_cell.length_b   1.000
_cell.length_c   1.000
_cell.angle_alpha   90.00
_cell.angle_beta   90.00
_cell.angle_gamma   90.00
#
_symmetry.space_group_name_H-M   'P 1'
#
loop_
_entity.id
_entity.type
_entity.pdbx_description
1 polymer ?
#
loop_
_entity_poly.entity_id
_entity_poly.type
_entity_poly.pdbx_seq_one_letter_code
_entity_poly.pdbx_strand_id
1 'polypeptide(L)'
;MRIVKCTGIFALLAGVTLWAQSIDNKFDTPQMRVYVATLLPNTPVTSRTGHATNRVFIYLDSGVMKLQDGTEKARTMEFRRGEVRWRAASGAYVEECIGDRPMRILEIELKGKPAGPLPVSKLDPTVVDAKHYKVEFENDQVRVLRVHYEAHDKGELHEHILNRVVLYLNDQPGAKADDVRIIGAATHTEQNTGDQPAERIAVEIK
;
A
#
# COMPACT_ATOMS: atom_id res chain seq x y z
N MET A 1 -30.93 51.21 -42.69
CA MET A 1 -31.13 50.01 -41.84
C MET A 1 -29.78 49.33 -41.67
N ARG A 2 -29.06 49.62 -40.53
CA ARG A 2 -27.72 49.08 -40.23
C ARG A 2 -27.86 47.85 -39.38
N ILE A 3 -27.39 46.73 -39.87
CA ILE A 3 -27.36 45.47 -39.15
C ILE A 3 -26.05 45.43 -38.32
N VAL A 4 -26.18 45.46 -37.01
CA VAL A 4 -25.05 45.23 -36.07
C VAL A 4 -24.88 43.73 -35.88
N LYS A 5 -23.73 43.20 -36.35
CA LYS A 5 -23.31 41.81 -36.05
C LYS A 5 -22.66 41.80 -34.67
N CYS A 6 -23.33 41.20 -33.70
CA CYS A 6 -22.73 40.85 -32.43
C CYS A 6 -21.86 39.55 -32.63
N THR A 7 -20.56 39.69 -32.60
CA THR A 7 -19.62 38.56 -32.52
C THR A 7 -19.48 38.16 -31.06
N GLY A 8 -20.16 37.09 -30.68
CA GLY A 8 -19.99 36.51 -29.35
C GLY A 8 -18.66 35.77 -29.28
N ILE A 9 -17.74 36.23 -28.43
CA ILE A 9 -16.52 35.53 -28.07
C ILE A 9 -16.92 34.44 -27.05
N PHE A 10 -16.95 33.20 -27.51
CA PHE A 10 -17.01 32.04 -26.62
C PHE A 10 -15.61 31.85 -26.03
N ALA A 11 -15.42 32.26 -24.79
CA ALA A 11 -14.25 31.86 -24.00
C ALA A 11 -14.38 30.37 -23.66
N LEU A 12 -13.62 29.52 -24.33
CA LEU A 12 -13.40 28.15 -23.88
C LEU A 12 -12.62 28.21 -22.55
N LEU A 13 -13.35 28.07 -21.45
CA LEU A 13 -12.74 27.70 -20.17
C LEU A 13 -12.20 26.28 -20.32
N ALA A 14 -10.89 26.16 -20.62
CA ALA A 14 -10.17 24.92 -20.48
C ALA A 14 -10.23 24.52 -18.98
N GLY A 15 -11.14 23.63 -18.65
CA GLY A 15 -11.23 23.04 -17.32
C GLY A 15 -9.91 22.31 -17.04
N VAL A 16 -9.08 22.85 -16.19
CA VAL A 16 -7.94 22.15 -15.58
C VAL A 16 -8.56 21.06 -14.73
N THR A 17 -8.57 19.82 -15.21
CA THR A 17 -8.90 18.66 -14.40
C THR A 17 -7.76 18.48 -13.40
N LEU A 18 -7.91 19.04 -12.20
CA LEU A 18 -7.05 18.75 -11.06
C LEU A 18 -7.29 17.28 -10.71
N TRP A 19 -6.31 16.43 -10.99
CA TRP A 19 -6.32 15.06 -10.53
C TRP A 19 -6.12 15.07 -9.01
N ALA A 20 -7.12 14.63 -8.27
CA ALA A 20 -7.07 14.51 -6.82
C ALA A 20 -6.12 13.41 -6.34
N GLN A 21 -5.69 12.54 -7.26
CA GLN A 21 -4.85 11.40 -7.01
C GLN A 21 -3.86 11.20 -8.17
N SER A 22 -2.62 10.84 -7.85
CA SER A 22 -1.67 10.30 -8.80
C SER A 22 -1.34 8.84 -8.48
N ILE A 23 -1.07 8.04 -9.50
CA ILE A 23 -0.76 6.61 -9.39
C ILE A 23 0.63 6.36 -9.97
N ASP A 24 1.53 5.83 -9.14
CA ASP A 24 2.86 5.37 -9.54
C ASP A 24 2.86 3.84 -9.50
N ASN A 25 2.73 3.21 -10.68
CA ASN A 25 2.72 1.75 -10.80
C ASN A 25 4.12 1.18 -10.57
N LYS A 26 4.24 0.27 -9.61
CA LYS A 26 5.48 -0.44 -9.30
C LYS A 26 5.56 -1.78 -10.00
N PHE A 27 4.50 -2.60 -9.89
CA PHE A 27 4.43 -3.93 -10.48
C PHE A 27 3.00 -4.24 -10.94
N ASP A 28 2.91 -5.03 -12.00
CA ASP A 28 1.65 -5.62 -12.47
C ASP A 28 1.90 -7.06 -12.91
N THR A 29 1.30 -8.02 -12.19
CA THR A 29 1.44 -9.46 -12.41
C THR A 29 0.05 -10.10 -12.54
N PRO A 30 -0.06 -11.38 -12.94
CA PRO A 30 -1.34 -12.09 -12.91
C PRO A 30 -1.97 -12.18 -11.52
N GLN A 31 -1.18 -12.19 -10.44
CA GLN A 31 -1.66 -12.36 -9.07
C GLN A 31 -1.99 -11.04 -8.37
N MET A 32 -1.28 -9.95 -8.72
CA MET A 32 -1.42 -8.67 -8.03
C MET A 32 -1.00 -7.49 -8.90
N ARG A 33 -1.50 -6.32 -8.54
CA ARG A 33 -0.98 -5.02 -8.96
C ARG A 33 -0.49 -4.26 -7.74
N VAL A 34 0.70 -3.66 -7.84
CA VAL A 34 1.32 -2.88 -6.75
C VAL A 34 1.59 -1.48 -7.25
N TYR A 35 1.11 -0.48 -6.55
CA TYR A 35 1.29 0.93 -6.92
C TYR A 35 1.28 1.83 -5.69
N VAL A 36 1.83 3.02 -5.84
CA VAL A 36 1.72 4.09 -4.84
C VAL A 36 0.67 5.09 -5.32
N ALA A 37 -0.39 5.24 -4.54
CA ALA A 37 -1.37 6.31 -4.69
C ALA A 37 -0.92 7.52 -3.86
N THR A 38 -0.95 8.71 -4.47
CA THR A 38 -0.71 9.97 -3.77
C THR A 38 -1.99 10.80 -3.79
N LEU A 39 -2.56 11.01 -2.61
CA LEU A 39 -3.75 11.82 -2.39
C LEU A 39 -3.34 13.27 -2.13
N LEU A 40 -3.87 14.21 -2.89
CA LEU A 40 -3.64 15.64 -2.64
C LEU A 40 -4.46 16.10 -1.43
N PRO A 41 -3.94 17.05 -0.63
CA PRO A 41 -4.61 17.53 0.55
C PRO A 41 -5.93 18.23 0.22
N ASN A 42 -6.95 17.96 1.03
CA ASN A 42 -8.29 18.55 0.95
C ASN A 42 -8.95 18.43 -0.44
N THR A 43 -8.60 17.35 -1.16
CA THR A 43 -9.14 17.06 -2.49
C THR A 43 -9.76 15.67 -2.48
N PRO A 44 -11.10 15.56 -2.45
CA PRO A 44 -11.77 14.27 -2.39
C PRO A 44 -11.52 13.41 -3.63
N VAL A 45 -11.21 12.15 -3.42
CA VAL A 45 -11.18 11.10 -4.44
C VAL A 45 -12.46 10.30 -4.33
N THR A 46 -13.20 10.21 -5.43
CA THR A 46 -14.47 9.50 -5.47
C THR A 46 -14.40 8.32 -6.43
N SER A 47 -14.70 7.13 -5.94
CA SER A 47 -14.97 5.98 -6.78
C SER A 47 -16.46 5.66 -6.77
N ARG A 48 -17.09 5.67 -7.94
CA ARG A 48 -18.51 5.35 -8.09
C ARG A 48 -18.79 3.86 -8.15
N THR A 49 -17.82 3.08 -8.59
CA THR A 49 -17.93 1.62 -8.77
C THR A 49 -17.22 0.84 -7.65
N GLY A 50 -16.41 1.53 -6.86
CA GLY A 50 -15.59 0.90 -5.83
C GLY A 50 -14.43 0.11 -6.41
N HIS A 51 -13.99 -0.89 -5.66
CA HIS A 51 -12.91 -1.81 -6.03
C HIS A 51 -13.46 -3.22 -6.20
N ALA A 52 -13.19 -3.83 -7.35
CA ALA A 52 -13.61 -5.20 -7.64
C ALA A 52 -12.77 -6.26 -6.91
N THR A 53 -11.64 -5.87 -6.33
CA THR A 53 -10.64 -6.77 -5.73
C THR A 53 -10.32 -6.34 -4.31
N ASN A 54 -9.90 -7.31 -3.49
CA ASN A 54 -9.36 -7.04 -2.16
C ASN A 54 -7.98 -6.39 -2.26
N ARG A 55 -7.62 -5.61 -1.24
CA ARG A 55 -6.37 -4.84 -1.21
C ARG A 55 -5.72 -4.85 0.16
N VAL A 56 -4.39 -4.76 0.16
CA VAL A 56 -3.60 -4.37 1.33
C VAL A 56 -3.13 -2.94 1.12
N PHE A 57 -3.41 -2.07 2.08
CA PHE A 57 -2.93 -0.69 2.13
C PHE A 57 -1.80 -0.59 3.15
N ILE A 58 -0.70 0.06 2.78
CA ILE A 58 0.38 0.41 3.69
C ILE A 58 0.63 1.90 3.56
N TYR A 59 0.41 2.64 4.64
CA TYR A 59 0.54 4.09 4.66
C TYR A 59 2.01 4.49 4.68
N LEU A 60 2.48 5.20 3.64
CA LEU A 60 3.85 5.67 3.52
C LEU A 60 4.08 6.99 4.28
N ASP A 61 3.00 7.70 4.57
CA ASP A 61 3.01 8.95 5.34
C ASP A 61 2.00 8.85 6.49
N SER A 62 2.30 9.53 7.60
CA SER A 62 1.32 9.73 8.67
C SER A 62 0.41 10.90 8.32
N GLY A 63 -0.87 10.80 8.66
CA GLY A 63 -1.84 11.85 8.36
C GLY A 63 -3.25 11.49 8.77
N VAL A 64 -4.18 12.34 8.39
CA VAL A 64 -5.61 12.20 8.68
C VAL A 64 -6.37 12.04 7.38
N MET A 65 -7.27 11.08 7.33
CA MET A 65 -8.17 10.87 6.20
C MET A 65 -9.63 10.92 6.65
N LYS A 66 -10.47 11.48 5.79
CA LYS A 66 -11.91 11.36 5.85
C LYS A 66 -12.35 10.31 4.86
N LEU A 67 -13.07 9.31 5.34
CA LEU A 67 -13.51 8.14 4.58
C LEU A 67 -15.01 8.03 4.63
N GLN A 68 -15.64 7.71 3.49
CA GLN A 68 -17.07 7.42 3.39
C GLN A 68 -17.28 6.23 2.46
N ASP A 69 -17.87 5.17 2.96
CA ASP A 69 -18.21 3.98 2.19
C ASP A 69 -19.71 4.03 1.79
N GLY A 70 -19.98 4.04 0.50
CA GLY A 70 -21.33 4.12 -0.03
C GLY A 70 -22.13 5.32 0.50
N THR A 71 -23.24 5.03 1.16
CA THR A 71 -24.15 6.02 1.79
C THR A 71 -23.92 6.17 3.30
N GLU A 72 -22.88 5.52 3.86
CA GLU A 72 -22.55 5.63 5.28
C GLU A 72 -22.12 7.05 5.66
N LYS A 73 -22.22 7.37 6.95
CA LYS A 73 -21.71 8.63 7.46
C LYS A 73 -20.18 8.65 7.32
N ALA A 74 -19.65 9.75 6.79
CA ALA A 74 -18.22 9.95 6.72
C ALA A 74 -17.57 9.89 8.11
N ARG A 75 -16.41 9.22 8.20
CA ARG A 75 -15.60 9.11 9.42
C ARG A 75 -14.19 9.67 9.16
N THR A 76 -13.62 10.28 10.18
CA THR A 76 -12.24 10.77 10.15
C THR A 76 -11.36 9.79 10.92
N MET A 77 -10.22 9.42 10.33
CA MET A 77 -9.26 8.47 10.91
C MET A 77 -7.85 9.01 10.78
N GLU A 78 -7.04 8.77 11.81
CA GLU A 78 -5.60 9.02 11.78
C GLU A 78 -4.88 7.75 11.36
N PHE A 79 -3.84 7.92 10.54
CA PHE A 79 -2.97 6.84 10.09
C PHE A 79 -1.52 7.19 10.37
N ARG A 80 -0.72 6.16 10.63
CA ARG A 80 0.72 6.31 10.86
C ARG A 80 1.52 5.68 9.73
N ARG A 81 2.69 6.24 9.46
CA ARG A 81 3.63 5.62 8.54
C ARG A 81 3.88 4.16 8.92
N GLY A 82 3.84 3.27 7.92
CA GLY A 82 3.98 1.83 8.11
C GLY A 82 2.74 1.13 8.66
N GLU A 83 1.61 1.81 8.88
CA GLU A 83 0.37 1.18 9.27
C GLU A 83 -0.20 0.35 8.12
N VAL A 84 -0.65 -0.88 8.41
CA VAL A 84 -1.23 -1.79 7.44
C VAL A 84 -2.74 -1.88 7.64
N ARG A 85 -3.49 -1.84 6.53
CA ARG A 85 -4.94 -2.04 6.54
C ARG A 85 -5.36 -2.98 5.41
N TRP A 86 -6.27 -3.89 5.76
CA TRP A 86 -7.01 -4.68 4.79
C TRP A 86 -8.22 -3.91 4.28
N ARG A 87 -8.42 -3.89 2.97
CA ARG A 87 -9.66 -3.39 2.35
C ARG A 87 -10.25 -4.47 1.46
N ALA A 88 -11.38 -5.00 1.88
CA ALA A 88 -12.17 -5.91 1.04
C ALA A 88 -12.68 -5.18 -0.21
N ALA A 89 -12.95 -5.95 -1.26
CA ALA A 89 -13.69 -5.44 -2.42
C ALA A 89 -14.95 -4.70 -1.93
N SER A 90 -15.16 -3.49 -2.43
CA SER A 90 -16.20 -2.60 -1.91
C SER A 90 -16.93 -1.88 -3.05
N GLY A 91 -18.13 -1.40 -2.75
CA GLY A 91 -18.89 -0.50 -3.62
C GLY A 91 -18.30 0.91 -3.66
N ALA A 92 -19.14 1.89 -4.03
CA ALA A 92 -18.72 3.29 -4.11
C ALA A 92 -18.15 3.81 -2.78
N TYR A 93 -17.14 4.66 -2.87
CA TYR A 93 -16.53 5.31 -1.69
C TYR A 93 -16.04 6.71 -2.04
N VAL A 94 -15.80 7.49 -1.00
CA VAL A 94 -15.07 8.77 -1.07
C VAL A 94 -13.98 8.74 -0.02
N GLU A 95 -12.78 9.17 -0.41
CA GLU A 95 -11.65 9.34 0.49
C GLU A 95 -11.01 10.71 0.26
N GLU A 96 -10.53 11.34 1.32
CA GLU A 96 -9.97 12.67 1.30
C GLU A 96 -8.83 12.76 2.32
N CYS A 97 -7.64 13.16 1.89
CA CYS A 97 -6.55 13.50 2.78
C CYS A 97 -6.83 14.85 3.42
N ILE A 98 -6.88 14.90 4.75
CA ILE A 98 -7.14 16.13 5.51
C ILE A 98 -5.81 16.69 6.01
N GLY A 99 -5.51 17.95 5.66
CA GLY A 99 -4.30 18.60 6.12
C GLY A 99 -3.66 19.49 5.06
N ASP A 100 -2.35 19.69 5.17
CA ASP A 100 -1.55 20.59 4.34
C ASP A 100 -0.54 19.86 3.43
N ARG A 101 -0.39 18.56 3.59
CA ARG A 101 0.56 17.73 2.83
C ARG A 101 -0.13 16.57 2.13
N PRO A 102 0.36 16.16 0.95
CA PRO A 102 -0.08 14.93 0.30
C PRO A 102 0.15 13.71 1.19
N MET A 103 -0.66 12.68 1.00
CA MET A 103 -0.55 11.41 1.69
C MET A 103 -0.35 10.28 0.67
N ARG A 104 0.73 9.50 0.83
CA ARG A 104 1.06 8.38 -0.04
C ARG A 104 0.66 7.07 0.62
N ILE A 105 0.09 6.19 -0.18
CA ILE A 105 -0.34 4.86 0.23
C ILE A 105 0.19 3.85 -0.78
N LEU A 106 0.93 2.84 -0.30
CA LEU A 106 1.24 1.67 -1.11
C LEU A 106 0.02 0.76 -1.11
N GLU A 107 -0.51 0.50 -2.30
CA GLU A 107 -1.65 -0.39 -2.49
C GLU A 107 -1.21 -1.66 -3.22
N ILE A 108 -1.57 -2.81 -2.63
CA ILE A 108 -1.38 -4.14 -3.21
C ILE A 108 -2.77 -4.67 -3.54
N GLU A 109 -3.16 -4.56 -4.80
CA GLU A 109 -4.42 -5.05 -5.34
C GLU A 109 -4.28 -6.55 -5.66
N LEU A 110 -5.14 -7.38 -5.06
CA LEU A 110 -5.08 -8.84 -5.19
C LEU A 110 -6.01 -9.31 -6.30
N LYS A 111 -5.44 -9.88 -7.36
CA LYS A 111 -6.17 -10.40 -8.52
C LYS A 111 -6.54 -11.88 -8.37
N GLY A 112 -5.81 -12.58 -7.50
CA GLY A 112 -6.02 -13.99 -7.22
C GLY A 112 -7.25 -14.25 -6.35
N LYS A 113 -7.77 -15.47 -6.41
CA LYS A 113 -8.79 -15.96 -5.48
C LYS A 113 -8.14 -16.31 -4.14
N PRO A 114 -8.90 -16.27 -3.03
CA PRO A 114 -8.43 -16.80 -1.75
C PRO A 114 -7.92 -18.23 -1.90
N ALA A 115 -6.72 -18.50 -1.39
CA ALA A 115 -6.08 -19.83 -1.46
C ALA A 115 -6.26 -20.66 -0.18
N GLY A 116 -6.69 -20.00 0.91
CA GLY A 116 -6.90 -20.65 2.21
C GLY A 116 -5.64 -20.71 3.09
N PRO A 117 -5.57 -21.67 4.02
CA PRO A 117 -4.47 -21.76 4.96
C PRO A 117 -3.14 -22.10 4.26
N LEU A 118 -2.05 -21.58 4.82
CA LEU A 118 -0.71 -21.88 4.33
C LEU A 118 -0.30 -23.32 4.66
N PRO A 119 0.50 -23.96 3.80
CA PRO A 119 1.26 -25.13 4.20
C PRO A 119 2.16 -24.80 5.40
N VAL A 120 2.30 -25.74 6.33
CA VAL A 120 3.18 -25.55 7.49
C VAL A 120 4.62 -25.83 7.09
N SER A 121 5.50 -24.82 7.21
CA SER A 121 6.94 -25.02 7.13
C SER A 121 7.56 -25.16 8.53
N LYS A 122 8.51 -26.07 8.68
CA LYS A 122 9.30 -26.21 9.91
C LYS A 122 10.29 -25.03 10.08
N LEU A 123 10.56 -24.30 9.02
CA LEU A 123 11.45 -23.15 8.97
C LEU A 123 10.67 -21.84 8.81
N ASP A 124 9.37 -21.82 9.18
CA ASP A 124 8.59 -20.58 9.13
C ASP A 124 9.27 -19.48 9.94
N PRO A 125 9.53 -18.28 9.36
CA PRO A 125 10.27 -17.21 10.03
C PRO A 125 9.63 -16.77 11.35
N THR A 126 8.30 -16.84 11.46
CA THR A 126 7.59 -16.45 12.69
C THR A 126 7.74 -17.46 13.83
N VAL A 127 8.27 -18.64 13.52
CA VAL A 127 8.57 -19.71 14.50
C VAL A 127 10.06 -19.76 14.83
N VAL A 128 10.90 -19.89 13.79
CA VAL A 128 12.35 -20.08 14.00
C VAL A 128 13.09 -18.77 14.27
N ASP A 129 12.54 -17.64 13.80
CA ASP A 129 13.13 -16.31 13.95
C ASP A 129 12.10 -15.28 14.48
N ALA A 130 11.31 -15.70 15.47
CA ALA A 130 10.24 -14.89 16.06
C ALA A 130 10.70 -13.57 16.72
N LYS A 131 12.03 -13.43 16.95
CA LYS A 131 12.62 -12.16 17.38
C LYS A 131 12.44 -11.10 16.29
N HIS A 132 12.67 -11.45 15.04
CA HIS A 132 12.72 -10.52 13.92
C HIS A 132 11.42 -10.48 13.11
N TYR A 133 10.62 -11.57 13.11
CA TYR A 133 9.41 -11.69 12.29
C TYR A 133 8.16 -11.82 13.16
N LYS A 134 7.19 -10.94 12.94
CA LYS A 134 5.89 -10.98 13.63
C LYS A 134 4.76 -10.92 12.61
N VAL A 135 3.77 -11.80 12.76
CA VAL A 135 2.52 -11.68 11.98
C VAL A 135 1.77 -10.45 12.48
N GLU A 136 1.53 -9.50 11.60
CA GLU A 136 0.72 -8.31 11.87
C GLU A 136 -0.73 -8.53 11.47
N PHE A 137 -0.93 -9.25 10.36
CA PHE A 137 -2.26 -9.56 9.83
C PHE A 137 -2.18 -10.83 8.95
N GLU A 138 -3.22 -11.65 9.00
CA GLU A 138 -3.34 -12.83 8.14
C GLU A 138 -4.80 -13.13 7.79
N ASN A 139 -5.04 -13.53 6.55
CA ASN A 139 -6.32 -14.07 6.07
C ASN A 139 -6.09 -15.10 4.94
N ASP A 140 -7.14 -15.46 4.20
CA ASP A 140 -7.09 -16.47 3.14
C ASP A 140 -6.30 -16.04 1.88
N GLN A 141 -5.92 -14.78 1.74
CA GLN A 141 -5.20 -14.25 0.57
C GLN A 141 -3.79 -13.76 0.86
N VAL A 142 -3.53 -13.31 2.09
CA VAL A 142 -2.24 -12.73 2.46
C VAL A 142 -1.83 -13.09 3.87
N ARG A 143 -0.52 -13.10 4.11
CA ARG A 143 0.09 -12.98 5.43
C ARG A 143 1.02 -11.77 5.43
N VAL A 144 0.80 -10.84 6.35
CA VAL A 144 1.61 -9.63 6.50
C VAL A 144 2.54 -9.80 7.68
N LEU A 145 3.83 -9.69 7.41
CA LEU A 145 4.89 -9.80 8.39
C LEU A 145 5.52 -8.43 8.65
N ARG A 146 5.62 -8.06 9.93
CA ARG A 146 6.48 -6.98 10.39
C ARG A 146 7.86 -7.56 10.63
N VAL A 147 8.88 -6.97 9.97
CA VAL A 147 10.28 -7.42 10.06
C VAL A 147 11.12 -6.33 10.68
N HIS A 148 11.86 -6.66 11.74
CA HIS A 148 12.74 -5.74 12.44
C HIS A 148 14.07 -6.41 12.81
N TYR A 149 15.17 -5.79 12.42
CA TYR A 149 16.50 -6.18 12.78
C TYR A 149 17.23 -4.99 13.42
N GLU A 150 17.76 -5.15 14.61
CA GLU A 150 18.66 -4.15 15.20
C GLU A 150 19.95 -4.02 14.36
N ALA A 151 20.76 -2.97 14.63
CA ALA A 151 22.05 -2.81 14.00
C ALA A 151 22.91 -4.07 14.22
N HIS A 152 23.50 -4.60 13.13
CA HIS A 152 24.36 -5.80 13.12
C HIS A 152 23.69 -7.11 13.53
N ASP A 153 22.37 -7.13 13.75
CA ASP A 153 21.64 -8.36 14.04
C ASP A 153 21.68 -9.34 12.87
N LYS A 154 21.75 -10.62 13.24
CA LYS A 154 21.67 -11.74 12.32
C LYS A 154 20.51 -12.65 12.74
N GLY A 155 19.65 -12.99 11.77
CA GLY A 155 18.53 -13.90 11.97
C GLY A 155 18.91 -15.38 11.82
N GLU A 156 17.94 -16.21 12.15
CA GLU A 156 18.04 -17.66 11.97
C GLU A 156 17.77 -18.08 10.53
N LEU A 157 18.19 -19.27 10.14
CA LEU A 157 17.83 -19.87 8.86
C LEU A 157 16.32 -20.09 8.83
N HIS A 158 15.64 -19.46 7.86
CA HIS A 158 14.20 -19.54 7.71
C HIS A 158 13.78 -19.68 6.24
N GLU A 159 12.52 -20.03 6.03
CA GLU A 159 11.95 -20.26 4.71
C GLU A 159 10.68 -19.42 4.51
N HIS A 160 10.67 -18.64 3.43
CA HIS A 160 9.46 -18.06 2.87
C HIS A 160 8.96 -18.95 1.74
N ILE A 161 7.82 -19.58 1.94
CA ILE A 161 7.23 -20.52 0.94
C ILE A 161 6.41 -19.81 -0.14
N LEU A 162 6.17 -18.50 -0.01
CA LEU A 162 5.39 -17.66 -0.91
C LEU A 162 6.20 -16.53 -1.52
N ASN A 163 5.75 -16.06 -2.69
CA ASN A 163 6.16 -14.77 -3.21
C ASN A 163 5.63 -13.66 -2.31
N ARG A 164 6.42 -12.61 -2.12
CA ARG A 164 6.07 -11.50 -1.23
C ARG A 164 6.42 -10.15 -1.83
N VAL A 165 5.59 -9.15 -1.53
CA VAL A 165 5.90 -7.74 -1.72
C VAL A 165 6.59 -7.25 -0.45
N VAL A 166 7.80 -6.71 -0.57
CA VAL A 166 8.56 -6.16 0.55
C VAL A 166 8.66 -4.66 0.40
N LEU A 167 8.15 -3.93 1.40
CA LEU A 167 8.32 -2.49 1.56
C LEU A 167 9.41 -2.23 2.60
N TYR A 168 10.40 -1.41 2.24
CA TYR A 168 11.45 -0.95 3.14
C TYR A 168 11.00 0.36 3.82
N LEU A 169 10.88 0.37 5.15
CA LEU A 169 10.36 1.52 5.90
C LEU A 169 11.40 2.59 6.20
N ASN A 170 12.68 2.22 6.15
CA ASN A 170 13.80 3.13 6.36
C ASN A 170 14.98 2.79 5.44
N ASP A 171 15.95 3.69 5.38
CA ASP A 171 17.22 3.45 4.69
C ASP A 171 17.98 2.33 5.38
N GLN A 172 18.47 1.36 4.61
CA GLN A 172 19.21 0.21 5.11
C GLN A 172 20.16 -0.32 4.02
N PRO A 173 21.14 -1.17 4.35
CA PRO A 173 22.06 -1.72 3.35
C PRO A 173 21.32 -2.33 2.15
N GLY A 174 21.61 -1.81 0.96
CA GLY A 174 21.03 -2.27 -0.30
C GLY A 174 19.60 -1.80 -0.60
N ALA A 175 18.98 -0.97 0.24
CA ALA A 175 17.63 -0.42 0.00
C ALA A 175 17.44 0.98 0.61
N LYS A 176 16.54 1.74 0.02
CA LYS A 176 16.09 3.05 0.52
C LYS A 176 14.69 2.95 1.13
N ALA A 177 14.38 3.91 1.99
CA ALA A 177 13.01 4.10 2.46
C ALA A 177 12.05 4.20 1.27
N ASP A 178 10.91 3.54 1.38
CA ASP A 178 9.87 3.44 0.34
C ASP A 178 10.25 2.59 -0.89
N ASP A 179 11.43 1.95 -0.91
CA ASP A 179 11.70 0.90 -1.90
C ASP A 179 10.66 -0.23 -1.76
N VAL A 180 10.16 -0.69 -2.92
CA VAL A 180 9.22 -1.82 -2.99
C VAL A 180 9.81 -2.89 -3.92
N ARG A 181 9.84 -4.14 -3.46
CA ARG A 181 10.37 -5.27 -4.23
C ARG A 181 9.42 -6.46 -4.20
N ILE A 182 9.40 -7.22 -5.29
CA ILE A 182 8.84 -8.57 -5.30
C ILE A 182 9.98 -9.54 -5.06
N ILE A 183 9.87 -10.37 -4.02
CA ILE A 183 10.86 -11.38 -3.66
C ILE A 183 10.16 -12.75 -3.68
N GLY A 184 10.75 -13.70 -4.40
CA GLY A 184 10.23 -15.06 -4.51
C GLY A 184 10.36 -15.87 -3.22
N ALA A 185 9.74 -17.05 -3.23
CA ALA A 185 9.96 -18.06 -2.20
C ALA A 185 11.46 -18.41 -2.10
N ALA A 186 11.98 -18.52 -0.88
CA ALA A 186 13.39 -18.80 -0.64
C ALA A 186 13.65 -19.25 0.80
N THR A 187 14.67 -20.09 0.97
CA THR A 187 15.26 -20.40 2.27
C THR A 187 16.56 -19.61 2.40
N HIS A 188 16.68 -18.82 3.47
CA HIS A 188 17.84 -17.96 3.67
C HIS A 188 18.08 -17.61 5.15
N THR A 189 19.25 -17.06 5.42
CA THR A 189 19.55 -16.32 6.64
C THR A 189 19.67 -14.86 6.27
N GLU A 190 19.10 -13.98 7.08
CA GLU A 190 19.18 -12.54 6.87
C GLU A 190 20.06 -11.87 7.92
N GLN A 191 20.73 -10.78 7.55
CA GLN A 191 21.55 -9.99 8.46
C GLN A 191 21.39 -8.49 8.13
N ASN A 192 21.22 -7.68 9.16
CA ASN A 192 21.41 -6.25 9.04
C ASN A 192 22.89 -5.90 9.23
N THR A 193 23.57 -5.52 8.16
CA THR A 193 25.00 -5.12 8.21
C THR A 193 25.19 -3.63 8.46
N GLY A 194 24.10 -2.87 8.64
CA GLY A 194 24.12 -1.43 8.88
C GLY A 194 24.20 -1.08 10.37
N ASP A 195 24.52 0.19 10.63
CA ASP A 195 24.63 0.79 11.98
C ASP A 195 23.30 1.32 12.53
N GLN A 196 22.21 1.14 11.80
CA GLN A 196 20.87 1.54 12.19
C GLN A 196 19.92 0.35 12.10
N PRO A 197 18.82 0.30 12.87
CA PRO A 197 17.81 -0.72 12.72
C PRO A 197 17.26 -0.78 11.31
N ALA A 198 16.90 -1.97 10.83
CA ALA A 198 16.27 -2.22 9.54
C ALA A 198 14.82 -2.65 9.76
N GLU A 199 13.87 -1.90 9.17
CA GLU A 199 12.44 -2.16 9.29
C GLU A 199 11.80 -2.40 7.93
N ARG A 200 10.95 -3.43 7.84
CA ARG A 200 10.24 -3.80 6.61
C ARG A 200 8.84 -4.31 6.90
N ILE A 201 8.02 -4.26 5.87
CA ILE A 201 6.74 -4.98 5.81
C ILE A 201 6.83 -5.95 4.66
N ALA A 202 6.64 -7.23 4.92
CA ALA A 202 6.56 -8.26 3.89
C ALA A 202 5.12 -8.76 3.78
N VAL A 203 4.51 -8.59 2.60
CA VAL A 203 3.16 -9.09 2.30
C VAL A 203 3.31 -10.33 1.44
N GLU A 204 3.15 -11.49 2.04
CA GLU A 204 3.14 -12.79 1.37
C GLU A 204 1.79 -13.01 0.71
N ILE A 205 1.80 -13.40 -0.58
CA ILE A 205 0.59 -13.62 -1.39
C ILE A 205 0.29 -15.11 -1.43
N LYS A 206 -0.87 -15.50 -0.91
CA LYS A 206 -1.35 -16.90 -0.86
C LYS A 206 -1.96 -17.38 -2.18
#